data_d6cb91d3001c8d41b95342f63972569d
#
_entry.id   d6cb91d3001c8d41b95342f63972569d
#
_cell.length_a   1.000
_cell.length_b   1.000
_cell.length_c   1.000
_cell.angle_alpha   90.00
_cell.angle_beta   90.00
_cell.angle_gamma   90.00
#
_symmetry.space_group_name_H-M   'P 1'
#
loop_
_entity.id
_entity.type
_entity.pdbx_description
1 polymer ?
#
loop_
_entity_poly.entity_id
_entity_poly.type
_entity_poly.pdbx_seq_one_letter_code
_entity_poly.pdbx_strand_id
1 'polypeptide(L)'
;MMNNQKLPSWLTIDADCALIQLSRPATCNGVVLDRLRMRAPTVRDVRTAHKTAGGDEADRELQLFASLLEVGQKDLEELKLVDYQRLQTAYFRLVEDDGGFAGAAA
;
A
#
# COMPACT_ATOMS: atom_id res chain seq x y z
N MET A 1 16.85 6.03 18.30
CA MET A 1 16.48 6.23 17.88
C MET A 1 15.92 6.12 17.29
N MET A 2 15.80 6.09 17.14
CA MET A 2 15.31 6.03 16.50
C MET A 2 14.77 6.29 15.63
N ASN A 3 14.83 5.96 15.16
CA ASN A 3 14.20 6.16 14.16
C ASN A 3 12.99 6.80 14.27
N ASN A 4 12.89 7.87 14.45
CA ASN A 4 11.86 8.52 14.64
C ASN A 4 11.29 9.13 13.54
N GLN A 5 11.26 8.56 12.40
CA GLN A 5 10.70 9.16 11.34
C GLN A 5 9.28 9.28 11.52
N LYS A 6 8.75 10.46 11.60
CA LYS A 6 7.40 10.66 11.68
C LYS A 6 6.74 10.28 10.40
N LEU A 7 5.52 9.76 10.47
CA LEU A 7 4.72 9.52 9.29
C LEU A 7 4.10 10.82 8.81
N PRO A 8 3.88 10.96 7.51
CA PRO A 8 3.14 12.12 7.01
C PRO A 8 1.74 12.17 7.61
N SER A 9 1.15 13.34 7.61
CA SER A 9 -0.17 13.51 8.22
C SER A 9 -1.24 12.67 7.55
N TRP A 10 -1.05 12.30 6.30
CA TRP A 10 -2.04 11.53 5.56
C TRP A 10 -1.86 10.02 5.71
N LEU A 11 -0.91 9.58 6.51
CA LEU A 11 -0.61 8.15 6.64
C LEU A 11 -0.66 7.71 8.09
N THR A 12 -1.43 6.66 8.35
CA THR A 12 -1.45 6.05 9.67
C THR A 12 -1.09 4.58 9.48
N ILE A 13 -0.18 4.08 10.27
CA ILE A 13 0.20 2.67 10.21
C ILE A 13 -0.22 1.99 11.49
N ASP A 14 -0.97 0.92 11.33
CA ASP A 14 -1.40 0.10 12.41
C ASP A 14 -0.66 -1.22 12.28
N ALA A 15 -0.91 -2.17 13.11
CA ALA A 15 -0.11 -3.39 13.17
C ALA A 15 0.10 -4.06 11.82
N ASP A 16 -0.96 -4.22 11.06
CA ASP A 16 -0.87 -4.96 9.82
C ASP A 16 -1.39 -4.19 8.62
N CYS A 17 -1.62 -2.92 8.76
CA CYS A 17 -2.17 -2.18 7.64
C CYS A 17 -1.82 -0.71 7.71
N ALA A 18 -1.97 -0.04 6.58
CA ALA A 18 -1.78 1.39 6.47
C ALA A 18 -3.09 2.01 6.03
N LEU A 19 -3.43 3.15 6.62
CA LEU A 19 -4.59 3.90 6.22
C LEU A 19 -4.07 5.15 5.54
N ILE A 20 -4.45 5.34 4.29
CA ILE A 20 -3.92 6.43 3.47
C ILE A 20 -5.04 7.39 3.13
N GLN A 21 -4.88 8.62 3.57
CA GLN A 21 -5.83 9.67 3.23
C GLN A 21 -5.54 10.14 1.82
N LEU A 22 -6.54 10.18 0.96
CA LEU A 22 -6.34 10.66 -0.41
C LEU A 22 -6.41 12.18 -0.44
N SER A 23 -5.75 12.77 -1.42
CA SER A 23 -5.78 14.22 -1.58
C SER A 23 -7.16 14.65 -2.06
N ARG A 24 -7.85 13.78 -2.77
CA ARG A 24 -9.21 14.02 -3.24
C ARG A 24 -9.99 12.73 -3.18
N PRO A 25 -11.29 12.79 -2.99
CA PRO A 25 -12.09 11.56 -3.01
C PRO A 25 -11.95 10.85 -4.34
N ALA A 26 -11.98 9.56 -4.32
CA ALA A 26 -11.89 8.74 -5.52
C ALA A 26 -12.95 7.65 -5.46
N THR A 27 -13.34 7.16 -6.62
CA THR A 27 -14.33 6.10 -6.68
C THR A 27 -13.61 4.77 -6.80
N CYS A 28 -13.83 3.90 -5.84
CA CYS A 28 -13.23 2.57 -5.84
C CYS A 28 -14.33 1.56 -5.58
N ASN A 29 -14.44 0.58 -6.44
CA ASN A 29 -15.50 -0.45 -6.34
C ASN A 29 -16.88 0.21 -6.35
N GLY A 30 -17.02 1.31 -7.09
CA GLY A 30 -18.30 1.98 -7.18
C GLY A 30 -18.65 2.88 -6.00
N VAL A 31 -17.76 3.02 -5.03
CA VAL A 31 -18.02 3.82 -3.84
C VAL A 31 -17.02 4.95 -3.79
N VAL A 32 -17.48 6.14 -3.42
CA VAL A 32 -16.61 7.30 -3.28
C VAL A 32 -15.93 7.23 -1.92
N LEU A 33 -14.61 7.22 -1.93
CA LEU A 33 -13.83 7.11 -0.70
C LEU A 33 -12.83 8.23 -0.61
N ASP A 34 -12.55 8.69 0.60
CA ASP A 34 -11.52 9.69 0.81
C ASP A 34 -10.26 9.07 1.42
N ARG A 35 -10.26 7.79 1.70
CA ARG A 35 -9.08 7.10 2.21
C ARG A 35 -9.12 5.65 1.78
N LEU A 36 -7.95 5.05 1.71
CA LEU A 36 -7.81 3.65 1.35
C LEU A 36 -7.03 2.93 2.43
N ARG A 37 -7.30 1.65 2.57
CA ARG A 37 -6.63 0.83 3.56
C ARG A 37 -5.83 -0.23 2.86
N MET A 38 -4.54 -0.27 3.12
CA MET A 38 -3.64 -1.23 2.50
C MET A 38 -3.18 -2.22 3.55
N ARG A 39 -3.48 -3.50 3.35
CA ARG A 39 -2.99 -4.50 4.29
C ARG A 39 -1.53 -4.79 3.99
N ALA A 40 -0.81 -5.25 4.99
CA ALA A 40 0.59 -5.57 4.82
C ALA A 40 0.73 -6.77 3.86
N PRO A 41 1.68 -6.73 2.95
CA PRO A 41 1.81 -7.80 1.97
C PRO A 41 2.47 -9.03 2.57
N THR A 42 2.15 -10.17 1.98
CA THR A 42 2.83 -11.42 2.29
C THR A 42 3.71 -11.78 1.11
N VAL A 43 4.56 -12.77 1.30
CA VAL A 43 5.38 -13.29 0.21
C VAL A 43 4.48 -13.80 -0.92
N ARG A 44 3.38 -14.41 -0.56
CA ARG A 44 2.45 -14.93 -1.57
C ARG A 44 1.88 -13.80 -2.42
N ASP A 45 1.54 -12.66 -1.81
CA ASP A 45 1.03 -11.52 -2.55
C ASP A 45 2.01 -11.07 -3.61
N VAL A 46 3.27 -10.98 -3.26
CA VAL A 46 4.31 -10.54 -4.19
C VAL A 46 4.49 -11.56 -5.30
N ARG A 47 4.52 -12.84 -4.95
CA ARG A 47 4.70 -13.89 -5.95
C ARG A 47 3.53 -13.95 -6.92
N THR A 48 2.33 -13.76 -6.41
CA THR A 48 1.14 -13.77 -7.27
C THR A 48 1.19 -12.62 -8.26
N ALA A 49 1.59 -11.45 -7.79
CA ALA A 49 1.71 -10.30 -8.68
C ALA A 49 2.74 -10.54 -9.77
N HIS A 50 3.86 -11.16 -9.41
CA HIS A 50 4.88 -11.50 -10.39
C HIS A 50 4.34 -12.43 -11.47
N LYS A 51 3.61 -13.45 -11.05
CA LYS A 51 3.09 -14.40 -12.01
C LYS A 51 2.05 -13.80 -12.93
N THR A 52 1.19 -12.96 -12.38
CA THR A 52 0.05 -12.45 -13.11
C THR A 52 0.43 -11.34 -14.07
N ALA A 53 1.39 -10.52 -13.68
CA ALA A 53 1.72 -9.34 -14.46
C ALA A 53 2.70 -9.58 -15.59
N GLY A 54 3.29 -10.71 -15.62
CA GLY A 54 4.17 -11.04 -16.74
C GLY A 54 5.52 -10.38 -16.64
N GLY A 55 6.06 -9.58 -16.62
CA GLY A 55 7.42 -9.07 -16.54
C GLY A 55 7.52 -7.57 -16.41
N ASP A 56 6.38 -6.89 -16.52
CA ASP A 56 6.42 -5.44 -16.43
C ASP A 56 6.36 -5.03 -14.97
N GLU A 57 7.35 -4.30 -14.50
CA GLU A 57 7.41 -3.89 -13.11
C GLU A 57 6.27 -3.00 -12.71
N ALA A 58 5.86 -2.08 -13.58
CA ALA A 58 4.75 -1.19 -13.26
C ALA A 58 3.44 -1.98 -13.13
N ASP A 59 3.25 -2.96 -13.97
CA ASP A 59 2.06 -3.80 -13.88
C ASP A 59 2.08 -4.65 -12.63
N ARG A 60 3.25 -5.13 -12.23
CA ARG A 60 3.36 -5.91 -11.00
C ARG A 60 2.99 -5.07 -9.79
N GLU A 61 3.46 -3.83 -9.75
CA GLU A 61 3.13 -2.96 -8.63
C GLU A 61 1.64 -2.67 -8.59
N LEU A 62 1.05 -2.39 -9.74
CA LEU A 62 -0.36 -2.10 -9.82
C LEU A 62 -1.20 -3.29 -9.37
N GLN A 63 -0.84 -4.47 -9.83
CA GLN A 63 -1.50 -5.69 -9.42
C GLN A 63 -1.39 -5.92 -7.92
N LEU A 64 -0.21 -5.72 -7.39
CA LEU A 64 0.04 -5.93 -5.98
C LEU A 64 -0.79 -4.96 -5.15
N PHE A 65 -0.75 -3.68 -5.51
CA PHE A 65 -1.50 -2.68 -4.75
C PHE A 65 -3.00 -2.94 -4.85
N ALA A 66 -3.50 -3.31 -6.02
CA ALA A 66 -4.92 -3.62 -6.17
C ALA A 66 -5.33 -4.74 -5.21
N SER A 67 -4.48 -5.74 -5.08
CA SER A 67 -4.74 -6.84 -4.17
C SER A 67 -4.72 -6.39 -2.71
N LEU A 68 -3.72 -5.61 -2.33
CA LEU A 68 -3.58 -5.17 -0.95
C LEU A 68 -4.67 -4.21 -0.53
N LEU A 69 -5.18 -3.43 -1.46
CA LEU A 69 -6.23 -2.46 -1.20
C LEU A 69 -7.62 -3.02 -1.48
N GLU A 70 -7.67 -4.16 -2.13
CA GLU A 70 -8.92 -4.81 -2.52
C GLU A 70 -9.77 -3.91 -3.41
N VAL A 71 -9.12 -3.28 -4.38
CA VAL A 71 -9.80 -2.47 -5.37
C VAL A 71 -9.37 -2.92 -6.75
N GLY A 72 -10.07 -2.49 -7.76
CA GLY A 72 -9.73 -2.86 -9.13
C GLY A 72 -8.52 -2.09 -9.63
N GLN A 73 -7.78 -2.69 -10.55
CA GLN A 73 -6.65 -1.98 -11.13
C GLN A 73 -7.08 -0.73 -11.85
N LYS A 74 -8.24 -0.76 -12.48
CA LYS A 74 -8.75 0.41 -13.16
C LYS A 74 -9.00 1.56 -12.19
N ASP A 75 -9.47 1.23 -11.00
CA ASP A 75 -9.70 2.26 -9.99
C ASP A 75 -8.39 2.95 -9.64
N LEU A 76 -7.33 2.17 -9.52
CA LEU A 76 -6.02 2.74 -9.19
C LEU A 76 -5.50 3.61 -10.33
N GLU A 77 -5.77 3.22 -11.55
CA GLU A 77 -5.31 3.99 -12.70
C GLU A 77 -5.99 5.34 -12.79
N GLU A 78 -7.16 5.47 -12.17
CA GLU A 78 -7.88 6.73 -12.18
C GLU A 78 -7.49 7.65 -11.03
N LEU A 79 -6.67 7.19 -10.11
CA LEU A 79 -6.24 8.03 -9.01
C LEU A 79 -5.34 9.15 -9.52
N LYS A 80 -5.33 10.26 -8.81
CA LYS A 80 -4.33 11.29 -9.09
C LYS A 80 -2.94 10.72 -8.78
N LEU A 81 -1.97 11.14 -9.54
CA LEU A 81 -0.61 10.65 -9.36
C LEU A 81 -0.13 10.87 -7.92
N VAL A 82 -0.46 12.02 -7.32
CA VAL A 82 -0.04 12.29 -5.96
C VAL A 82 -0.59 11.24 -5.02
N ASP A 83 -1.79 10.76 -5.27
CA ASP A 83 -2.39 9.74 -4.40
C ASP A 83 -1.75 8.39 -4.63
N TYR A 84 -1.42 8.06 -5.86
CA TYR A 84 -0.71 6.81 -6.13
C TYR A 84 0.66 6.84 -5.45
N GLN A 85 1.33 7.99 -5.46
CA GLN A 85 2.60 8.12 -4.77
C GLN A 85 2.45 7.96 -3.26
N ARG A 86 1.31 8.38 -2.72
CA ARG A 86 1.02 8.12 -1.31
C ARG A 86 0.91 6.63 -1.03
N LEU A 87 0.33 5.89 -1.96
CA LEU A 87 0.27 4.43 -1.82
C LEU A 87 1.66 3.82 -1.84
N GLN A 88 2.52 4.32 -2.70
CA GLN A 88 3.89 3.82 -2.78
C GLN A 88 4.64 4.06 -1.47
N THR A 89 4.46 5.24 -0.89
CA THR A 89 5.08 5.57 0.39
C THR A 89 4.55 4.65 1.48
N ALA A 90 3.24 4.43 1.50
CA ALA A 90 2.63 3.55 2.49
C ALA A 90 3.18 2.13 2.39
N TYR A 91 3.29 1.63 1.18
CA TYR A 91 3.82 0.29 0.94
C TYR A 91 5.25 0.18 1.47
N PHE A 92 6.08 1.16 1.16
CA PHE A 92 7.46 1.18 1.63
C PHE A 92 7.52 1.10 3.14
N ARG A 93 6.65 1.84 3.84
CA ARG A 93 6.66 1.84 5.29
C ARG A 93 6.13 0.53 5.85
N LEU A 94 5.18 -0.10 5.18
CA LEU A 94 4.64 -1.37 5.64
C LEU A 94 5.65 -2.51 5.55
N VAL A 95 6.54 -2.45 4.58
CA VAL A 95 7.50 -3.54 4.40
C VAL A 95 8.85 -3.26 5.06
N GLU A 96 8.97 -2.10 5.66
CA GLU A 96 10.22 -1.71 6.29
C GLU A 96 10.45 -2.53 7.54
N ASP A 97 11.63 -3.10 7.67
CA ASP A 97 11.96 -3.88 8.87
C ASP A 97 12.65 -2.93 9.83
N ASP A 98 11.93 -2.49 10.84
CA ASP A 98 12.49 -1.59 11.82
C ASP A 98 12.92 -2.31 13.10
N GLY A 99 12.87 -3.64 13.08
CA GLY A 99 13.28 -4.40 14.24
C GLY A 99 12.26 -4.41 15.36
N GLY A 100 11.04 -3.97 15.06
CA GLY A 100 10.04 -3.82 16.10
C GLY A 100 9.68 -5.09 16.83
N PHE A 101 9.79 -6.25 16.16
CA PHE A 101 9.46 -7.48 16.81
C PHE A 101 10.66 -8.33 17.06
N ALA A 102 11.84 -7.78 17.03
CA ALA A 102 13.04 -8.56 17.23
C ALA A 102 13.01 -9.34 18.51
N GLY A 103 12.52 -8.75 19.55
CA GLY A 103 12.45 -9.45 20.82
C GLY A 103 11.51 -10.61 20.80
N ALA A 104 10.43 -10.48 20.09
CA ALA A 104 9.47 -11.55 20.05
C ALA A 104 9.97 -12.72 19.24
N ALA A 105 10.88 -12.48 18.37
CA ALA A 105 11.38 -13.53 17.54
C ALA A 105 12.34 -14.43 18.27
N ALA A 106 12.79 -14.02 19.36
CA ALA A 106 13.80 -14.78 20.06
C ALA A 106 13.29 -16.13 20.55
#